data_1c57998517d8e26f5d3e662ef899a011
#
_entry.id   1c57998517d8e26f5d3e662ef899a011
#
_cell.length_a   1.000
_cell.length_b   1.000
_cell.length_c   1.000
_cell.angle_alpha   90.00
_cell.angle_beta   90.00
_cell.angle_gamma   90.00
#
_symmetry.space_group_name_H-M   'P 1'
#
loop_
_entity.id
_entity.type
_entity.pdbx_description
1 polymer ?
#
loop_
_entity_poly.entity_id
_entity_poly.type
_entity_poly.pdbx_seq_one_letter_code
_entity_poly.pdbx_strand_id
1 'polypeptide(L)'
;IMLTRKNDVPLDFDFAKVMEQSKDNPVFYVQYAHARSFSIIRNATAEMPEAVAASVTPQPAALARLTHPAELALIRQLCNWPRLVESAAQGSEPHRVAFFLHDIAAAFHGFWNQGNDDLGLRFIIKHDIELTTARIALARAVATVIASG
;
A
#
# COMPACT_ATOMS: atom_id res chain seq x y z
N ILE A 1 -13.59 9.87 -7.44
CA ILE A 1 -13.44 11.14 -8.16
C ILE A 1 -14.17 12.26 -7.43
N MET A 2 -15.41 12.10 -6.97
CA MET A 2 -16.13 13.12 -6.21
C MET A 2 -15.42 13.47 -4.90
N LEU A 3 -14.86 12.51 -4.20
CA LEU A 3 -14.16 12.67 -2.91
C LEU A 3 -12.78 13.34 -3.02
N THR A 4 -12.23 13.51 -4.22
CA THR A 4 -10.90 14.12 -4.41
C THR A 4 -10.95 15.64 -4.58
N ARG A 5 -12.13 16.28 -4.49
CA ARG A 5 -12.30 17.72 -4.63
C ARG A 5 -12.71 18.37 -3.33
N LYS A 6 -12.32 19.64 -3.14
CA LYS A 6 -12.82 20.48 -2.07
C LYS A 6 -14.31 20.80 -2.34
N ASN A 7 -15.08 20.98 -1.28
CA ASN A 7 -16.54 21.13 -1.33
C ASN A 7 -17.03 22.35 -2.16
N ASP A 8 -16.16 23.31 -2.44
CA ASP A 8 -16.45 24.57 -3.12
C ASP A 8 -16.04 24.62 -4.60
N VAL A 9 -15.55 23.52 -5.15
CA VAL A 9 -15.10 23.44 -6.56
C VAL A 9 -16.17 22.79 -7.44
N PRO A 10 -16.61 23.43 -8.55
CA PRO A 10 -17.56 22.83 -9.49
C PRO A 10 -17.06 21.45 -10.00
N LEU A 11 -17.94 20.47 -10.01
CA LEU A 11 -17.64 19.12 -10.51
C LEU A 11 -18.08 19.02 -11.97
N ASP A 12 -17.13 18.96 -12.89
CA ASP A 12 -17.37 18.48 -14.24
C ASP A 12 -17.18 16.95 -14.24
N PHE A 13 -18.30 16.22 -14.39
CA PHE A 13 -18.33 14.78 -14.24
C PHE A 13 -18.13 14.09 -15.59
N ASP A 14 -16.89 13.67 -15.86
CA ASP A 14 -16.52 12.92 -17.06
C ASP A 14 -16.65 11.40 -16.82
N PHE A 15 -17.72 10.82 -17.36
CA PHE A 15 -17.98 9.37 -17.27
C PHE A 15 -16.88 8.51 -17.88
N ALA A 16 -16.25 8.97 -18.97
CA ALA A 16 -15.19 8.22 -19.64
C ALA A 16 -13.96 8.08 -18.73
N LYS A 17 -13.56 9.17 -18.07
CA LYS A 17 -12.46 9.15 -17.08
C LYS A 17 -12.78 8.31 -15.85
N VAL A 18 -14.04 8.27 -15.40
CA VAL A 18 -14.44 7.45 -14.25
C VAL A 18 -14.34 5.96 -14.56
N MET A 19 -14.65 5.57 -15.79
CA MET A 19 -14.64 4.18 -16.25
C MET A 19 -13.27 3.71 -16.75
N GLU A 20 -12.32 4.60 -16.86
CA GLU A 20 -10.98 4.28 -17.35
C GLU A 20 -10.24 3.36 -16.38
N GLN A 21 -9.81 2.19 -16.85
CA GLN A 21 -9.01 1.23 -16.10
C GLN A 21 -7.51 1.45 -16.38
N SER A 22 -7.02 2.63 -16.07
CA SER A 22 -5.61 2.99 -16.25
C SER A 22 -4.99 3.51 -14.95
N LYS A 23 -3.67 3.63 -14.95
CA LYS A 23 -2.92 4.26 -13.85
C LYS A 23 -3.29 5.74 -13.64
N ASP A 24 -3.90 6.37 -14.64
CA ASP A 24 -4.31 7.77 -14.61
C ASP A 24 -5.66 7.95 -13.87
N ASN A 25 -6.37 6.82 -13.62
CA ASN A 25 -7.53 6.80 -12.74
C ASN A 25 -7.08 6.54 -11.29
N PRO A 26 -7.17 7.54 -10.39
CA PRO A 26 -6.67 7.40 -9.01
C PRO A 26 -7.37 6.29 -8.21
N VAL A 27 -8.65 6.04 -8.48
CA VAL A 27 -9.40 4.95 -7.80
C VAL A 27 -8.87 3.59 -8.25
N PHE A 28 -8.72 3.39 -9.55
CA PHE A 28 -8.19 2.15 -10.11
C PHE A 28 -6.74 1.90 -9.63
N TYR A 29 -5.94 2.97 -9.54
CA TYR A 29 -4.56 2.87 -9.07
C TYR A 29 -4.46 2.37 -7.62
N VAL A 30 -5.33 2.85 -6.74
CA VAL A 30 -5.43 2.38 -5.34
C VAL A 30 -5.93 0.94 -5.27
N GLN A 31 -6.99 0.60 -6.04
CA GLN A 31 -7.51 -0.78 -6.12
C GLN A 31 -6.44 -1.75 -6.63
N TYR A 32 -5.62 -1.32 -7.58
CA TYR A 32 -4.53 -2.13 -8.11
C TYR A 32 -3.43 -2.39 -7.06
N ALA A 33 -3.12 -1.40 -6.21
CA ALA A 33 -2.20 -1.61 -5.08
C ALA A 33 -2.74 -2.65 -4.10
N HIS A 34 -4.04 -2.60 -3.77
CA HIS A 34 -4.70 -3.61 -2.94
C HIS A 34 -4.64 -5.01 -3.56
N ALA A 35 -5.03 -5.16 -4.83
CA ALA A 35 -4.97 -6.43 -5.54
C ALA A 35 -3.54 -6.99 -5.62
N ARG A 36 -2.54 -6.12 -5.84
CA ARG A 36 -1.11 -6.49 -5.86
C ARG A 36 -0.65 -6.98 -4.51
N SER A 37 -1.04 -6.35 -3.41
CA SER A 37 -0.70 -6.80 -2.05
C SER A 37 -1.17 -8.23 -1.81
N PHE A 38 -2.40 -8.57 -2.20
CA PHE A 38 -2.91 -9.95 -2.11
C PHE A 38 -2.23 -10.91 -3.08
N SER A 39 -1.83 -10.44 -4.27
CA SER A 39 -1.05 -11.26 -5.20
C SER A 39 0.32 -11.65 -4.62
N ILE A 40 1.00 -10.71 -3.94
CA ILE A 40 2.26 -11.01 -3.22
C ILE A 40 2.02 -12.09 -2.17
N ILE A 41 0.98 -11.95 -1.35
CA ILE A 41 0.65 -12.91 -0.29
C ILE A 41 0.34 -14.29 -0.87
N ARG A 42 -0.44 -14.37 -1.96
CA ARG A 42 -0.74 -15.65 -2.63
C ARG A 42 0.51 -16.32 -3.19
N ASN A 43 1.37 -15.56 -3.86
CA ASN A 43 2.62 -16.09 -4.42
C ASN A 43 3.56 -16.58 -3.29
N ALA A 44 3.65 -15.79 -2.22
CA ALA A 44 4.42 -16.19 -1.04
C ALA A 44 3.83 -17.43 -0.36
N THR A 45 2.51 -17.62 -0.35
CA THR A 45 1.87 -18.83 0.21
C THR A 45 2.27 -20.08 -0.58
N ALA A 46 2.43 -19.95 -1.89
CA ALA A 46 2.87 -21.07 -2.73
C ALA A 46 4.36 -21.39 -2.59
N GLU A 47 5.21 -20.37 -2.36
CA GLU A 47 6.67 -20.52 -2.35
C GLU A 47 7.27 -20.65 -0.94
N MET A 48 6.71 -19.95 0.06
CA MET A 48 7.23 -19.83 1.43
C MET A 48 6.06 -19.73 2.43
N PRO A 49 5.23 -20.76 2.61
CA PRO A 49 4.04 -20.72 3.46
C PRO A 49 4.36 -20.40 4.93
N GLU A 50 5.54 -20.77 5.42
CA GLU A 50 6.02 -20.46 6.76
C GLU A 50 6.25 -18.97 6.96
N ALA A 51 6.78 -18.25 5.97
CA ALA A 51 6.95 -16.80 6.03
C ALA A 51 5.58 -16.09 6.05
N VAL A 52 4.60 -16.59 5.31
CA VAL A 52 3.23 -16.07 5.32
C VAL A 52 2.57 -16.27 6.67
N ALA A 53 2.70 -17.45 7.28
CA ALA A 53 2.19 -17.71 8.62
C ALA A 53 2.83 -16.79 9.67
N ALA A 54 4.16 -16.65 9.65
CA ALA A 54 4.90 -15.77 10.54
C ALA A 54 4.57 -14.28 10.34
N SER A 55 4.17 -13.86 9.12
CA SER A 55 3.83 -12.47 8.81
C SER A 55 2.53 -11.97 9.46
N VAL A 56 1.71 -12.84 10.03
CA VAL A 56 0.48 -12.45 10.74
C VAL A 56 0.83 -11.79 12.09
N THR A 57 1.84 -12.33 12.77
CA THR A 57 2.37 -11.78 14.02
C THR A 57 3.90 -11.79 13.94
N PRO A 58 4.49 -10.87 13.17
CA PRO A 58 5.92 -10.88 12.90
C PRO A 58 6.72 -10.57 14.16
N GLN A 59 7.82 -11.29 14.35
CA GLN A 59 8.74 -11.04 15.46
C GLN A 59 9.48 -9.70 15.25
N PRO A 60 9.81 -8.96 16.32
CA PRO A 60 10.56 -7.70 16.23
C PRO A 60 11.88 -7.82 15.46
N ALA A 61 12.58 -8.96 15.60
CA ALA A 61 13.82 -9.23 14.89
C ALA A 61 13.62 -9.25 13.36
N ALA A 62 12.54 -9.87 12.88
CA ALA A 62 12.20 -9.87 11.46
C ALA A 62 11.85 -8.44 10.97
N LEU A 63 11.05 -7.71 11.74
CA LEU A 63 10.68 -6.33 11.38
C LEU A 63 11.91 -5.39 11.32
N ALA A 64 12.91 -5.60 12.19
CA ALA A 64 14.15 -4.84 12.18
C ALA A 64 14.99 -5.03 10.89
N ARG A 65 14.65 -6.03 10.06
CA ARG A 65 15.29 -6.25 8.75
C ARG A 65 14.81 -5.27 7.67
N LEU A 66 13.69 -4.56 7.90
CA LEU A 66 13.18 -3.52 7.00
C LEU A 66 14.01 -2.24 7.15
N THR A 67 15.11 -2.16 6.43
CA THR A 67 16.11 -1.08 6.55
C THR A 67 16.23 -0.23 5.28
N HIS A 68 15.69 -0.70 4.15
CA HIS A 68 15.78 0.05 2.90
C HIS A 68 14.96 1.34 2.97
N PRO A 69 15.46 2.47 2.42
CA PRO A 69 14.77 3.76 2.47
C PRO A 69 13.32 3.74 1.98
N ALA A 70 13.02 2.97 0.92
CA ALA A 70 11.65 2.83 0.40
C ALA A 70 10.73 2.07 1.37
N GLU A 71 11.22 1.03 2.07
CA GLU A 71 10.49 0.31 3.12
C GLU A 71 10.15 1.25 4.28
N LEU A 72 11.16 1.99 4.76
CA LEU A 72 11.01 2.94 5.86
C LEU A 72 10.06 4.11 5.50
N ALA A 73 10.11 4.59 4.26
CA ALA A 73 9.21 5.63 3.78
C ALA A 73 7.76 5.13 3.79
N LEU A 74 7.52 3.92 3.28
CA LEU A 74 6.19 3.29 3.27
C LEU A 74 5.66 3.06 4.69
N ILE A 75 6.51 2.56 5.62
CA ILE A 75 6.15 2.36 7.02
C ILE A 75 5.75 3.69 7.67
N ARG A 76 6.55 4.75 7.51
CA ARG A 76 6.21 6.08 8.07
C ARG A 76 4.87 6.59 7.55
N GLN A 77 4.60 6.38 6.27
CA GLN A 77 3.34 6.77 5.66
C GLN A 77 2.17 5.98 6.25
N LEU A 78 2.28 4.65 6.36
CA LEU A 78 1.26 3.81 6.99
C LEU A 78 0.99 4.21 8.45
N CYS A 79 2.03 4.55 9.23
CA CYS A 79 1.90 5.00 10.62
C CYS A 79 1.13 6.33 10.76
N ASN A 80 1.07 7.15 9.72
CA ASN A 80 0.31 8.39 9.74
C ASN A 80 -1.19 8.20 9.50
N TRP A 81 -1.64 7.01 9.10
CA TRP A 81 -3.04 6.73 8.79
C TRP A 81 -4.04 7.11 9.89
N PRO A 82 -3.86 6.69 11.16
CA PRO A 82 -4.83 7.02 12.21
C PRO A 82 -4.98 8.53 12.41
N ARG A 83 -3.86 9.25 12.42
CA ARG A 83 -3.84 10.72 12.57
C ARG A 83 -4.49 11.43 11.38
N LEU A 84 -4.29 10.90 10.16
CA LEU A 84 -4.92 11.45 8.98
C LEU A 84 -6.45 11.32 9.07
N VAL A 85 -6.96 10.13 9.40
CA VAL A 85 -8.40 9.88 9.51
C VAL A 85 -9.02 10.80 10.55
N GLU A 86 -8.41 10.92 11.73
CA GLU A 86 -8.86 11.82 12.78
C GLU A 86 -8.93 13.27 12.30
N SER A 87 -7.85 13.78 11.68
CA SER A 87 -7.82 15.16 11.22
C SER A 87 -8.76 15.43 10.05
N ALA A 88 -8.96 14.47 9.15
CA ALA A 88 -9.91 14.57 8.05
C ALA A 88 -11.36 14.61 8.56
N ALA A 89 -11.67 13.80 9.58
CA ALA A 89 -12.98 13.80 10.23
C ALA A 89 -13.28 15.13 10.94
N GLN A 90 -12.32 15.63 11.73
CA GLN A 90 -12.45 16.92 12.42
C GLN A 90 -12.63 18.09 11.47
N GLY A 91 -11.92 18.08 10.33
CA GLY A 91 -12.02 19.11 9.30
C GLY A 91 -13.19 18.94 8.33
N SER A 92 -13.94 17.82 8.40
CA SER A 92 -14.94 17.46 7.38
C SER A 92 -14.34 17.43 5.96
N GLU A 93 -13.10 16.89 5.83
CA GLU A 93 -12.30 16.89 4.61
C GLU A 93 -12.04 15.47 4.06
N PRO A 94 -13.08 14.75 3.58
CA PRO A 94 -12.93 13.35 3.12
C PRO A 94 -11.97 13.21 1.93
N HIS A 95 -11.77 14.24 1.14
CA HIS A 95 -10.81 14.26 0.02
C HIS A 95 -9.37 13.95 0.48
N ARG A 96 -9.00 14.30 1.71
CA ARG A 96 -7.67 14.01 2.26
C ARG A 96 -7.40 12.52 2.39
N VAL A 97 -8.44 11.73 2.71
CA VAL A 97 -8.35 10.27 2.74
C VAL A 97 -8.03 9.73 1.35
N ALA A 98 -8.75 10.18 0.33
CA ALA A 98 -8.53 9.72 -1.05
C ALA A 98 -7.12 10.04 -1.55
N PHE A 99 -6.61 11.24 -1.30
CA PHE A 99 -5.22 11.60 -1.65
C PHE A 99 -4.21 10.75 -0.92
N PHE A 100 -4.42 10.52 0.37
CA PHE A 100 -3.50 9.72 1.16
C PHE A 100 -3.43 8.27 0.70
N LEU A 101 -4.56 7.66 0.35
CA LEU A 101 -4.58 6.31 -0.20
C LEU A 101 -3.86 6.24 -1.56
N HIS A 102 -3.99 7.27 -2.38
CA HIS A 102 -3.24 7.37 -3.63
C HIS A 102 -1.73 7.46 -3.37
N ASP A 103 -1.29 8.24 -2.39
CA ASP A 103 0.11 8.37 -2.03
C ASP A 103 0.70 7.05 -1.49
N ILE A 104 -0.06 6.31 -0.65
CA ILE A 104 0.32 4.96 -0.22
C ILE A 104 0.46 4.03 -1.42
N ALA A 105 -0.50 4.04 -2.34
CA ALA A 105 -0.44 3.22 -3.55
C ALA A 105 0.80 3.56 -4.39
N ALA A 106 1.11 4.85 -4.55
CA ALA A 106 2.29 5.30 -5.28
C ALA A 106 3.60 4.83 -4.63
N ALA A 107 3.74 4.98 -3.31
CA ALA A 107 4.91 4.52 -2.57
C ALA A 107 5.07 2.99 -2.66
N PHE A 108 3.97 2.25 -2.52
CA PHE A 108 3.97 0.78 -2.63
C PHE A 108 4.34 0.30 -4.04
N HIS A 109 3.77 0.89 -5.09
CA HIS A 109 4.13 0.58 -6.48
C HIS A 109 5.56 0.96 -6.80
N GLY A 110 6.05 2.09 -6.28
CA GLY A 110 7.44 2.52 -6.41
C GLY A 110 8.40 1.49 -5.81
N PHE A 111 8.11 1.01 -4.59
CA PHE A 111 8.92 -0.04 -3.95
C PHE A 111 8.85 -1.37 -4.73
N TRP A 112 7.66 -1.79 -5.16
CA TRP A 112 7.48 -2.98 -6.01
C TRP A 112 8.34 -2.91 -7.28
N ASN A 113 8.34 -1.78 -7.96
CA ASN A 113 9.07 -1.61 -9.21
C ASN A 113 10.59 -1.71 -9.02
N GLN A 114 11.12 -1.22 -7.90
CA GLN A 114 12.55 -1.37 -7.56
C GLN A 114 12.97 -2.85 -7.48
N GLY A 115 12.07 -3.75 -7.06
CA GLY A 115 12.31 -5.20 -7.04
C GLY A 115 12.43 -5.83 -8.45
N ASN A 116 12.13 -5.11 -9.53
CA ASN A 116 12.42 -5.55 -10.90
C ASN A 116 13.87 -5.30 -11.28
N ASP A 117 14.44 -4.20 -10.80
CA ASP A 117 15.81 -3.76 -11.09
C ASP A 117 16.80 -4.37 -10.09
N ASP A 118 16.40 -4.51 -8.83
CA ASP A 118 17.20 -5.10 -7.75
C ASP A 118 16.44 -6.28 -7.12
N LEU A 119 16.95 -7.49 -7.36
CA LEU A 119 16.36 -8.73 -6.82
C LEU A 119 16.35 -8.77 -5.29
N GLY A 120 17.26 -8.07 -4.62
CA GLY A 120 17.30 -7.94 -3.16
C GLY A 120 16.13 -7.11 -2.60
N LEU A 121 15.42 -6.35 -3.45
CA LEU A 121 14.25 -5.56 -3.06
C LEU A 121 12.91 -6.24 -3.35
N ARG A 122 12.90 -7.47 -3.84
CA ARG A 122 11.67 -8.24 -4.01
C ARG A 122 11.00 -8.55 -2.68
N PHE A 123 9.69 -8.66 -2.69
CA PHE A 123 8.93 -9.05 -1.49
C PHE A 123 9.22 -10.48 -1.04
N ILE A 124 9.55 -11.37 -1.98
CA ILE A 124 9.87 -12.78 -1.71
C ILE A 124 11.35 -13.00 -2.01
N ILE A 125 12.14 -13.30 -0.98
CA ILE A 125 13.56 -13.61 -1.04
C ILE A 125 13.73 -15.06 -0.54
N LYS A 126 13.84 -16.02 -1.44
CA LYS A 126 13.79 -17.46 -1.14
C LYS A 126 14.81 -17.95 -0.11
N HIS A 127 15.95 -17.29 -0.01
CA HIS A 127 17.02 -17.64 0.94
C HIS A 127 17.01 -16.80 2.23
N ASP A 128 16.00 -15.93 2.40
CA ASP A 128 15.88 -15.04 3.58
C ASP A 128 14.42 -15.00 4.06
N ILE A 129 14.08 -15.96 4.92
CA ILE A 129 12.73 -16.12 5.46
C ILE A 129 12.33 -14.94 6.35
N GLU A 130 13.24 -14.39 7.14
CA GLU A 130 12.94 -13.29 8.06
C GLU A 130 12.60 -12.00 7.29
N LEU A 131 13.43 -11.64 6.29
CA LEU A 131 13.16 -10.47 5.45
C LEU A 131 11.88 -10.65 4.62
N THR A 132 11.62 -11.85 4.08
CA THR A 132 10.38 -12.18 3.39
C THR A 132 9.18 -12.03 4.33
N THR A 133 9.25 -12.58 5.54
CA THR A 133 8.20 -12.43 6.58
C THR A 133 7.89 -10.95 6.84
N ALA A 134 8.91 -10.13 7.04
CA ALA A 134 8.73 -8.71 7.31
C ALA A 134 8.10 -7.95 6.12
N ARG A 135 8.53 -8.25 4.88
CA ARG A 135 7.96 -7.65 3.67
C ARG A 135 6.53 -8.08 3.41
N ILE A 136 6.18 -9.35 3.69
CA ILE A 136 4.79 -9.81 3.60
C ILE A 136 3.94 -9.10 4.66
N ALA A 137 4.44 -8.92 5.88
CA ALA A 137 3.75 -8.13 6.91
C ALA A 137 3.52 -6.68 6.47
N LEU A 138 4.51 -6.06 5.81
CA LEU A 138 4.37 -4.73 5.22
C LEU A 138 3.30 -4.70 4.10
N ALA A 139 3.26 -5.69 3.22
CA ALA A 139 2.23 -5.81 2.19
C ALA A 139 0.82 -5.98 2.80
N ARG A 140 0.68 -6.73 3.91
CA ARG A 140 -0.56 -6.85 4.68
C ARG A 140 -1.00 -5.50 5.25
N ALA A 141 -0.06 -4.74 5.83
CA ALA A 141 -0.35 -3.42 6.37
C ALA A 141 -0.86 -2.45 5.29
N VAL A 142 -0.26 -2.47 4.10
CA VAL A 142 -0.74 -1.71 2.93
C VAL A 142 -2.18 -2.12 2.57
N ALA A 143 -2.44 -3.42 2.43
CA ALA A 143 -3.78 -3.92 2.11
C ALA A 143 -4.82 -3.51 3.16
N THR A 144 -4.47 -3.58 4.45
CA THR A 144 -5.35 -3.20 5.57
C THR A 144 -5.69 -1.71 5.53
N VAL A 145 -4.70 -0.83 5.35
CA VAL A 145 -4.92 0.62 5.29
C VAL A 145 -5.78 0.98 4.07
N ILE A 146 -5.48 0.42 2.89
CA ILE A 146 -6.28 0.67 1.67
C ILE A 146 -7.72 0.18 1.85
N ALA A 147 -7.94 -0.97 2.49
CA ALA A 147 -9.28 -1.51 2.70
C ALA A 147 -10.09 -0.75 3.76
N SER A 148 -9.43 0.02 4.63
CA SER A 148 -10.09 0.79 5.70
C SER A 148 -10.43 2.23 5.32
N GLY A 149 -10.00 2.70 4.17
CA GLY A 149 -10.31 4.03 3.61
C GLY A 149 -11.12 3.98 2.37
#